data_296b7d87e15f5df982958cefde183e8f
#
_entry.id   296b7d87e15f5df982958cefde183e8f
#
_cell.length_a   1.000
_cell.length_b   1.000
_cell.length_c   1.000
_cell.angle_alpha   90.00
_cell.angle_beta   90.00
_cell.angle_gamma   90.00
#
_symmetry.space_group_name_H-M   'P 1'
#
loop_
_entity.id
_entity.type
_entity.pdbx_description
1 polymer ?
#
loop_
_entity_poly.entity_id
_entity_poly.type
_entity_poly.pdbx_seq_one_letter_code
_entity_poly.pdbx_strand_id
1 'polypeptide(L)'
;MKYNVLQIYEANVETIENPYHFEQQHLFDMALRINKKRRFLFVSKVLGKHLAVNPNVPILTSHLLAYRFMEERFNTIDAFTQTIRTAIQMNENLEHVLQTSRTQRLTLPRPVTIIGFAETATALGHGFFEKFVGDVKFVHTTREHLVNVEPLICFEEEHSHASSHRVYADESLFLRETEVVLVDDEMTTGKTNRNIIRQLHGKYTHLKTFTLVSILDFRTAQAREIMNQMAKEIDITI
;
A
#
# COMPACT_ATOMS: atom_id res chain seq x y z
N MET A 1 10.72 12.44 -15.57
CA MET A 1 11.82 11.56 -16.04
C MET A 1 11.36 10.82 -17.28
N LYS A 2 12.23 10.65 -18.29
CA LYS A 2 11.92 9.90 -19.50
C LYS A 2 12.42 8.46 -19.37
N TYR A 3 11.54 7.52 -19.66
CA TYR A 3 11.88 6.10 -19.71
C TYR A 3 11.81 5.63 -21.17
N ASN A 4 12.91 5.14 -21.67
CA ASN A 4 12.96 4.50 -22.98
C ASN A 4 12.99 2.98 -22.80
N VAL A 5 11.84 2.34 -22.96
CA VAL A 5 11.70 0.92 -22.70
C VAL A 5 11.93 0.15 -24.00
N LEU A 6 13.07 -0.54 -24.09
CA LEU A 6 13.50 -1.36 -25.24
C LEU A 6 13.50 -0.60 -26.58
N GLN A 7 13.68 0.73 -26.58
CA GLN A 7 13.59 1.59 -27.78
C GLN A 7 12.23 1.50 -28.55
N ILE A 8 11.21 0.88 -27.93
CA ILE A 8 9.90 0.67 -28.54
C ILE A 8 8.85 1.61 -27.92
N TYR A 9 9.03 1.95 -26.65
CA TYR A 9 8.07 2.74 -25.89
C TYR A 9 8.78 3.84 -25.09
N GLU A 10 8.37 5.07 -25.31
CA GLU A 10 8.83 6.22 -24.51
C GLU A 10 7.71 6.63 -23.55
N ALA A 11 8.00 6.66 -22.26
CA ALA A 11 7.10 7.14 -21.24
C ALA A 11 7.71 8.32 -20.49
N ASN A 12 6.95 9.39 -20.34
CA ASN A 12 7.28 10.50 -19.46
C ASN A 12 6.54 10.31 -18.14
N VAL A 13 7.30 10.24 -17.04
CA VAL A 13 6.75 10.19 -15.69
C VAL A 13 7.07 11.50 -15.00
N GLU A 14 6.03 12.22 -14.60
CA GLU A 14 6.11 13.42 -13.80
C GLU A 14 5.78 13.10 -12.35
N THR A 15 6.61 13.57 -11.42
CA THR A 15 6.33 13.48 -9.99
C THR A 15 5.50 14.68 -9.57
N ILE A 16 4.28 14.46 -9.13
CA ILE A 16 3.38 15.50 -8.63
C ILE A 16 3.64 15.74 -7.14
N GLU A 17 3.83 14.66 -6.38
CA GLU A 17 4.10 14.71 -4.95
C GLU A 17 5.18 13.70 -4.57
N ASN A 18 6.12 14.13 -3.73
CA ASN A 18 7.23 13.28 -3.27
C ASN A 18 7.71 13.77 -1.89
N PRO A 19 6.99 13.42 -0.83
CA PRO A 19 7.20 13.99 0.50
C PRO A 19 8.58 13.69 1.08
N TYR A 20 9.17 12.56 0.71
CA TYR A 20 10.51 12.19 1.18
C TYR A 20 11.62 12.45 0.17
N HIS A 21 11.34 13.15 -0.93
CA HIS A 21 12.32 13.54 -1.95
C HIS A 21 13.15 12.36 -2.50
N PHE A 22 12.52 11.21 -2.72
CA PHE A 22 13.17 10.11 -3.43
C PHE A 22 13.41 10.47 -4.89
N GLU A 23 14.57 10.17 -5.41
CA GLU A 23 14.76 10.16 -6.85
C GLU A 23 13.99 8.98 -7.45
N GLN A 24 13.19 9.21 -8.51
CA GLN A 24 12.36 8.17 -9.13
C GLN A 24 13.14 6.90 -9.46
N GLN A 25 14.37 7.06 -9.94
CA GLN A 25 15.25 5.96 -10.30
C GLN A 25 15.61 5.02 -9.14
N HIS A 26 15.46 5.47 -7.88
CA HIS A 26 15.66 4.63 -6.70
C HIS A 26 14.39 3.88 -6.26
N LEU A 27 13.22 4.28 -6.77
CA LEU A 27 11.95 3.64 -6.43
C LEU A 27 11.54 2.59 -7.45
N PHE A 28 11.68 2.89 -8.74
CA PHE A 28 11.23 2.00 -9.80
C PHE A 28 11.92 2.24 -11.13
N ASP A 29 11.87 1.23 -11.99
CA ASP A 29 12.04 1.31 -13.42
C ASP A 29 10.76 0.93 -14.14
N MET A 30 10.74 1.09 -15.46
CA MET A 30 9.62 0.69 -16.30
C MET A 30 10.02 -0.43 -17.25
N ALA A 31 9.16 -1.42 -17.38
CA ALA A 31 9.29 -2.51 -18.34
C ALA A 31 8.05 -2.63 -19.22
N LEU A 32 8.17 -3.27 -20.38
CA LEU A 32 7.04 -3.61 -21.23
C LEU A 32 6.27 -4.79 -20.65
N ARG A 33 4.96 -4.72 -20.80
CA ARG A 33 4.05 -5.80 -20.46
C ARG A 33 3.22 -6.19 -21.70
N ILE A 34 3.11 -7.48 -21.96
CA ILE A 34 2.21 -8.01 -22.98
C ILE A 34 0.79 -7.99 -22.41
N ASN A 35 0.14 -6.83 -22.42
CA ASN A 35 -1.23 -6.64 -21.98
C ASN A 35 -1.89 -5.53 -22.80
N LYS A 36 -3.07 -5.81 -23.39
CA LYS A 36 -3.78 -4.86 -24.26
C LYS A 36 -4.26 -3.60 -23.51
N LYS A 37 -4.56 -3.71 -22.20
CA LYS A 37 -5.07 -2.62 -21.38
C LYS A 37 -3.97 -1.76 -20.77
N ARG A 38 -2.81 -2.35 -20.45
CA ARG A 38 -1.68 -1.65 -19.84
C ARG A 38 -0.38 -2.23 -20.41
N ARG A 39 0.29 -1.48 -21.26
CA ARG A 39 1.51 -1.94 -21.97
C ARG A 39 2.80 -1.81 -21.15
N PHE A 40 2.74 -1.20 -19.99
CA PHE A 40 3.89 -0.99 -19.12
C PHE A 40 3.69 -1.65 -17.75
N LEU A 41 4.80 -1.90 -17.08
CA LEU A 41 4.90 -2.44 -15.75
C LEU A 41 5.91 -1.59 -14.97
N PHE A 42 5.57 -1.25 -13.74
CA PHE A 42 6.54 -0.69 -12.80
C PHE A 42 7.37 -1.82 -12.19
N VAL A 43 8.67 -1.70 -12.31
CA VAL A 43 9.64 -2.63 -11.72
C VAL A 43 10.16 -1.99 -10.45
N SER A 44 9.56 -2.37 -9.31
CA SER A 44 9.97 -1.81 -8.02
C SER A 44 11.40 -2.17 -7.67
N LYS A 45 12.16 -1.19 -7.20
CA LYS A 45 13.53 -1.33 -6.67
C LYS A 45 13.56 -1.43 -5.15
N VAL A 46 12.40 -1.32 -4.50
CA VAL A 46 12.30 -1.29 -3.05
C VAL A 46 11.45 -2.43 -2.46
N LEU A 47 10.98 -3.38 -3.29
CA LEU A 47 10.12 -4.49 -2.83
C LEU A 47 10.65 -5.89 -3.11
N GLY A 48 11.65 -6.06 -3.97
CA GLY A 48 12.10 -7.40 -4.37
C GLY A 48 11.08 -8.20 -5.21
N LYS A 49 10.09 -7.52 -5.82
CA LYS A 49 9.02 -8.16 -6.61
C LYS A 49 9.53 -8.74 -7.94
N HIS A 50 10.32 -7.98 -8.67
CA HIS A 50 10.83 -8.34 -10.00
C HIS A 50 12.37 -8.39 -10.03
N LEU A 51 13.00 -7.68 -9.13
CA LEU A 51 14.46 -7.60 -8.96
C LEU A 51 14.80 -8.00 -7.53
N ALA A 52 15.90 -8.74 -7.36
CA ALA A 52 16.45 -8.99 -6.04
C ALA A 52 16.94 -7.68 -5.42
N VAL A 53 16.57 -7.42 -4.18
CA VAL A 53 16.99 -6.27 -3.38
C VAL A 53 17.52 -6.74 -2.03
N ASN A 54 18.29 -5.89 -1.34
CA ASN A 54 18.65 -6.19 0.05
C ASN A 54 17.36 -6.36 0.89
N PRO A 55 17.20 -7.44 1.67
CA PRO A 55 15.96 -7.74 2.39
C PRO A 55 15.54 -6.67 3.41
N ASN A 56 16.48 -5.84 3.86
CA ASN A 56 16.18 -4.74 4.77
C ASN A 56 15.49 -3.56 4.07
N VAL A 57 15.65 -3.41 2.75
CA VAL A 57 15.04 -2.31 1.97
C VAL A 57 13.52 -2.37 1.98
N PRO A 58 12.84 -3.51 1.68
CA PRO A 58 11.39 -3.59 1.76
C PRO A 58 10.83 -3.28 3.14
N ILE A 59 11.51 -3.71 4.20
CA ILE A 59 11.07 -3.46 5.58
C ILE A 59 11.20 -1.97 5.92
N LEU A 60 12.34 -1.35 5.60
CA LEU A 60 12.55 0.08 5.80
C LEU A 60 11.57 0.93 4.96
N THR A 61 11.25 0.48 3.74
CA THR A 61 10.23 1.13 2.92
C THR A 61 8.85 1.08 3.59
N SER A 62 8.49 -0.07 4.16
CA SER A 62 7.25 -0.23 4.94
C SER A 62 7.22 0.69 6.16
N HIS A 63 8.35 0.85 6.86
CA HIS A 63 8.47 1.77 7.99
C HIS A 63 8.30 3.23 7.55
N LEU A 64 8.86 3.64 6.39
CA LEU A 64 8.64 4.99 5.86
C LEU A 64 7.16 5.26 5.56
N LEU A 65 6.44 4.27 5.01
CA LEU A 65 4.99 4.39 4.82
C LEU A 65 4.25 4.55 6.14
N ALA A 66 4.69 3.86 7.20
CA ALA A 66 4.11 4.01 8.53
C ALA A 66 4.36 5.42 9.12
N TYR A 67 5.55 5.98 8.94
CA TYR A 67 5.82 7.38 9.31
C TYR A 67 4.94 8.33 8.49
N ARG A 68 4.80 8.13 7.16
CA ARG A 68 3.94 8.96 6.32
C ARG A 68 2.48 8.91 6.77
N PHE A 69 1.98 7.74 7.13
CA PHE A 69 0.65 7.59 7.71
C PHE A 69 0.47 8.42 8.99
N MET A 70 1.46 8.40 9.90
CA MET A 70 1.43 9.20 11.13
C MET A 70 1.48 10.70 10.84
N GLU A 71 2.28 11.13 9.86
CA GLU A 71 2.34 12.53 9.43
C GLU A 71 0.98 13.01 8.92
N GLU A 72 0.38 12.29 7.99
CA GLU A 72 -0.89 12.67 7.34
C GLU A 72 -2.09 12.59 8.27
N ARG A 73 -2.14 11.57 9.10
CA ARG A 73 -3.33 11.30 9.92
C ARG A 73 -3.27 11.92 11.32
N PHE A 74 -2.09 12.14 11.84
CA PHE A 74 -1.89 12.57 13.25
C PHE A 74 -0.91 13.73 13.38
N ASN A 75 -0.45 14.30 12.27
CA ASN A 75 0.50 15.42 12.25
C ASN A 75 1.79 15.14 13.06
N THR A 76 2.26 13.90 13.04
CA THR A 76 3.44 13.45 13.77
C THR A 76 4.62 13.35 12.80
N ILE A 77 5.54 14.30 12.87
CA ILE A 77 6.74 14.35 12.02
C ILE A 77 7.91 13.77 12.78
N ASP A 78 8.69 12.88 12.15
CA ASP A 78 9.88 12.28 12.72
C ASP A 78 11.09 12.46 11.80
N ALA A 79 12.15 13.09 12.31
CA ALA A 79 13.37 13.34 11.55
C ALA A 79 14.11 12.06 11.14
N PHE A 80 13.85 10.92 11.78
CA PHE A 80 14.46 9.63 11.45
C PHE A 80 14.08 9.12 10.05
N THR A 81 12.98 9.60 9.50
CA THR A 81 12.56 9.32 8.11
C THR A 81 13.65 9.65 7.10
N GLN A 82 14.41 10.74 7.34
CA GLN A 82 15.53 11.13 6.51
C GLN A 82 16.69 10.11 6.54
N THR A 83 16.97 9.55 7.70
CA THR A 83 17.99 8.50 7.86
C THR A 83 17.59 7.24 7.11
N ILE A 84 16.31 6.81 7.23
CA ILE A 84 15.79 5.64 6.51
C ILE A 84 15.87 5.89 4.99
N ARG A 85 15.41 7.04 4.52
CA ARG A 85 15.49 7.40 3.10
C ARG A 85 16.92 7.30 2.57
N THR A 86 17.86 7.92 3.27
CA THR A 86 19.28 7.93 2.85
C THR A 86 19.85 6.52 2.79
N ALA A 87 19.57 5.69 3.80
CA ALA A 87 20.03 4.31 3.84
C ALA A 87 19.48 3.49 2.63
N ILE A 88 18.21 3.66 2.29
CA ILE A 88 17.59 2.99 1.13
C ILE A 88 18.24 3.48 -0.18
N GLN A 89 18.39 4.79 -0.38
CA GLN A 89 18.93 5.36 -1.62
C GLN A 89 20.39 5.01 -1.85
N MET A 90 21.21 5.01 -0.80
CA MET A 90 22.63 4.67 -0.88
C MET A 90 22.88 3.16 -0.79
N ASN A 91 21.89 2.38 -0.38
CA ASN A 91 21.99 0.95 -0.06
C ASN A 91 23.09 0.67 0.99
N GLU A 92 23.21 1.56 1.97
CA GLU A 92 24.24 1.55 3.02
C GLU A 92 23.63 1.57 4.42
N ASN A 93 24.33 0.97 5.37
CA ASN A 93 23.95 0.93 6.80
C ASN A 93 22.52 0.37 7.07
N LEU A 94 21.94 -0.36 6.12
CA LEU A 94 20.55 -0.81 6.15
C LEU A 94 20.22 -1.61 7.40
N GLU A 95 21.11 -2.53 7.82
CA GLU A 95 20.90 -3.35 9.01
C GLU A 95 20.84 -2.50 10.28
N HIS A 96 21.82 -1.60 10.47
CA HIS A 96 21.86 -0.72 11.63
C HIS A 96 20.63 0.22 11.70
N VAL A 97 20.25 0.80 10.55
CA VAL A 97 19.07 1.67 10.45
C VAL A 97 17.79 0.89 10.72
N LEU A 98 17.69 -0.36 10.24
CA LEU A 98 16.53 -1.20 10.52
C LEU A 98 16.41 -1.55 12.00
N GLN A 99 17.50 -1.95 12.64
CA GLN A 99 17.50 -2.23 14.09
C GLN A 99 17.08 -1.00 14.90
N THR A 100 17.62 0.17 14.56
CA THR A 100 17.20 1.44 15.19
C THR A 100 15.72 1.71 14.95
N SER A 101 15.24 1.55 13.71
CA SER A 101 13.84 1.76 13.37
C SER A 101 12.90 0.83 14.15
N ARG A 102 13.29 -0.40 14.39
CA ARG A 102 12.50 -1.38 15.16
C ARG A 102 12.32 -1.01 16.62
N THR A 103 13.30 -0.29 17.20
CA THR A 103 13.16 0.21 18.58
C THR A 103 12.25 1.42 18.69
N GLN A 104 12.06 2.16 17.60
CA GLN A 104 11.21 3.37 17.55
C GLN A 104 9.81 3.01 17.10
N ARG A 105 8.98 2.47 17.98
CA ARG A 105 7.59 2.11 17.67
C ARG A 105 6.68 3.35 17.66
N LEU A 106 5.69 3.35 16.79
CA LEU A 106 4.72 4.43 16.62
C LEU A 106 3.43 4.07 17.38
N THR A 107 3.00 4.92 18.32
CA THR A 107 1.79 4.68 19.10
C THR A 107 0.58 5.21 18.35
N LEU A 108 -0.41 4.34 18.10
CA LEU A 108 -1.67 4.72 17.48
C LEU A 108 -2.64 5.28 18.53
N PRO A 109 -3.21 6.48 18.33
CA PRO A 109 -4.12 7.10 19.28
C PRO A 109 -5.54 6.51 19.23
N ARG A 110 -5.86 5.70 18.21
CA ARG A 110 -7.16 5.07 18.01
C ARG A 110 -7.00 3.69 17.35
N PRO A 111 -8.05 2.84 17.40
CA PRO A 111 -8.02 1.52 16.79
C PRO A 111 -7.79 1.61 15.27
N VAL A 112 -6.91 0.75 14.74
CA VAL A 112 -6.60 0.63 13.31
C VAL A 112 -6.61 -0.83 12.89
N THR A 113 -7.30 -1.13 11.79
CA THR A 113 -7.26 -2.43 11.14
C THR A 113 -6.58 -2.28 9.78
N ILE A 114 -5.44 -2.92 9.61
CA ILE A 114 -4.61 -2.86 8.39
C ILE A 114 -4.93 -4.07 7.52
N ILE A 115 -5.14 -3.83 6.22
CA ILE A 115 -5.35 -4.88 5.21
C ILE A 115 -4.27 -4.76 4.14
N GLY A 116 -3.38 -5.74 4.05
CA GLY A 116 -2.37 -5.83 2.98
C GLY A 116 -2.91 -6.60 1.78
N PHE A 117 -2.73 -6.08 0.57
CA PHE A 117 -3.18 -6.77 -0.64
C PHE A 117 -2.20 -7.86 -1.09
N ALA A 118 -2.73 -9.04 -1.37
CA ALA A 118 -1.97 -10.12 -1.99
C ALA A 118 -1.66 -9.76 -3.47
N GLU A 119 -0.52 -10.16 -4.00
CA GLU A 119 0.51 -10.96 -3.31
C GLU A 119 1.60 -10.04 -2.73
N THR A 120 1.99 -9.00 -3.48
CA THR A 120 3.18 -8.18 -3.22
C THR A 120 3.07 -7.36 -1.96
N ALA A 121 1.91 -6.76 -1.71
CA ALA A 121 1.72 -5.89 -0.56
C ALA A 121 1.44 -6.65 0.75
N THR A 122 1.42 -8.00 0.75
CA THR A 122 1.36 -8.78 1.98
C THR A 122 2.57 -8.48 2.88
N ALA A 123 3.79 -8.62 2.34
CA ALA A 123 5.01 -8.34 3.08
C ALA A 123 5.14 -6.85 3.45
N LEU A 124 4.75 -5.95 2.53
CA LEU A 124 4.70 -4.51 2.78
C LEU A 124 3.75 -4.17 3.95
N GLY A 125 2.57 -4.79 3.98
CA GLY A 125 1.60 -4.63 5.06
C GLY A 125 2.11 -5.16 6.40
N HIS A 126 2.83 -6.28 6.41
CA HIS A 126 3.48 -6.80 7.63
C HIS A 126 4.51 -5.82 8.19
N GLY A 127 5.42 -5.30 7.36
CA GLY A 127 6.41 -4.32 7.79
C GLY A 127 5.77 -3.01 8.24
N PHE A 128 4.70 -2.57 7.58
CA PHE A 128 3.90 -1.41 8.00
C PHE A 128 3.26 -1.65 9.38
N PHE A 129 2.63 -2.80 9.59
CA PHE A 129 2.03 -3.19 10.85
C PHE A 129 3.06 -3.30 11.99
N GLU A 130 4.24 -3.91 11.70
CA GLU A 130 5.32 -4.07 12.67
C GLU A 130 5.70 -2.75 13.35
N LYS A 131 5.53 -1.63 12.65
CA LYS A 131 5.96 -0.31 13.15
C LYS A 131 5.06 0.24 14.26
N PHE A 132 3.84 -0.27 14.43
CA PHE A 132 2.87 0.28 15.37
C PHE A 132 2.79 -0.46 16.70
N VAL A 133 2.37 0.29 17.74
CA VAL A 133 1.89 -0.22 19.01
C VAL A 133 0.53 0.39 19.33
N GLY A 134 -0.23 -0.25 20.20
CA GLY A 134 -1.58 0.14 20.55
C GLY A 134 -2.60 -0.85 20.02
N ASP A 135 -3.83 -0.39 19.79
CA ASP A 135 -4.90 -1.24 19.28
C ASP A 135 -4.85 -1.32 17.75
N VAL A 136 -3.91 -2.09 17.26
CA VAL A 136 -3.69 -2.34 15.83
C VAL A 136 -3.86 -3.81 15.51
N LYS A 137 -4.55 -4.09 14.40
CA LYS A 137 -4.75 -5.44 13.85
C LYS A 137 -4.27 -5.48 12.41
N PHE A 138 -3.84 -6.65 11.98
CA PHE A 138 -3.40 -6.88 10.61
C PHE A 138 -4.07 -8.13 10.03
N VAL A 139 -4.53 -8.02 8.80
CA VAL A 139 -4.97 -9.11 7.95
C VAL A 139 -4.47 -8.84 6.54
N HIS A 140 -4.30 -9.88 5.75
CA HIS A 140 -4.02 -9.71 4.32
C HIS A 140 -5.06 -10.42 3.47
N THR A 141 -5.20 -9.97 2.24
CA THR A 141 -6.00 -10.69 1.26
C THR A 141 -5.23 -11.91 0.75
N THR A 142 -5.92 -12.85 0.15
CA THR A 142 -5.33 -13.96 -0.59
C THR A 142 -6.14 -14.26 -1.83
N ARG A 143 -5.52 -14.89 -2.83
CA ARG A 143 -6.19 -15.46 -4.00
C ARG A 143 -6.54 -16.92 -3.80
N GLU A 144 -5.96 -17.54 -2.78
CA GLU A 144 -6.21 -18.94 -2.44
C GLU A 144 -7.64 -19.15 -1.95
N HIS A 145 -8.22 -20.26 -2.33
CA HIS A 145 -9.49 -20.76 -1.79
C HIS A 145 -9.19 -21.76 -0.68
N LEU A 146 -9.48 -21.39 0.57
CA LEU A 146 -9.33 -22.30 1.70
C LEU A 146 -10.52 -23.24 1.75
N VAL A 147 -10.23 -24.55 1.78
CA VAL A 147 -11.27 -25.58 1.86
C VAL A 147 -11.92 -25.53 3.25
N ASN A 148 -13.25 -25.57 3.29
CA ASN A 148 -14.06 -25.55 4.52
C ASN A 148 -13.94 -24.24 5.35
N VAL A 149 -13.48 -23.16 4.76
CA VAL A 149 -13.46 -21.84 5.40
C VAL A 149 -14.12 -20.82 4.47
N GLU A 150 -15.17 -20.17 4.94
CA GLU A 150 -15.81 -19.09 4.18
C GLU A 150 -15.03 -17.79 4.35
N PRO A 151 -14.74 -17.06 3.25
CA PRO A 151 -14.11 -15.76 3.34
C PRO A 151 -15.08 -14.74 3.95
N LEU A 152 -14.57 -13.90 4.84
CA LEU A 152 -15.33 -12.81 5.42
C LEU A 152 -15.74 -11.77 4.36
N ILE A 153 -14.83 -11.48 3.44
CA ILE A 153 -14.99 -10.56 2.30
C ILE A 153 -14.41 -11.22 1.04
N CYS A 154 -15.12 -11.04 -0.08
CA CYS A 154 -14.65 -11.47 -1.39
C CYS A 154 -14.88 -10.34 -2.40
N PHE A 155 -13.87 -9.98 -3.18
CA PHE A 155 -13.95 -8.90 -4.18
C PHE A 155 -13.03 -9.18 -5.37
N GLU A 156 -13.31 -8.54 -6.52
CA GLU A 156 -12.55 -8.72 -7.75
C GLU A 156 -11.46 -7.68 -7.94
N GLU A 157 -10.33 -8.10 -8.51
CA GLU A 157 -9.25 -7.23 -8.99
C GLU A 157 -9.54 -6.76 -10.43
N GLU A 158 -9.04 -5.58 -10.80
CA GLU A 158 -9.31 -4.99 -12.13
C GLU A 158 -8.63 -5.71 -13.30
N HIS A 159 -7.46 -6.30 -13.08
CA HIS A 159 -6.52 -6.67 -14.15
C HIS A 159 -6.32 -8.17 -14.38
N SER A 160 -6.98 -9.01 -13.62
CA SER A 160 -6.84 -10.45 -13.75
C SER A 160 -8.11 -11.11 -14.26
N HIS A 161 -7.96 -12.06 -15.18
CA HIS A 161 -9.04 -12.95 -15.55
C HIS A 161 -9.34 -13.86 -14.37
N ALA A 162 -10.43 -13.56 -13.65
CA ALA A 162 -11.04 -14.41 -12.61
C ALA A 162 -10.28 -14.59 -11.27
N SER A 163 -9.36 -13.74 -10.87
CA SER A 163 -8.82 -13.84 -9.50
C SER A 163 -9.58 -12.90 -8.55
N SER A 164 -10.48 -13.48 -7.78
CA SER A 164 -11.09 -12.81 -6.65
C SER A 164 -10.13 -12.78 -5.48
N HIS A 165 -9.98 -11.62 -4.85
CA HIS A 165 -9.34 -11.51 -3.55
C HIS A 165 -10.31 -11.95 -2.45
N ARG A 166 -9.77 -12.64 -1.46
CA ARG A 166 -10.50 -13.11 -0.28
C ARG A 166 -9.81 -12.61 0.98
N VAL A 167 -10.60 -12.25 1.97
CA VAL A 167 -10.15 -11.95 3.32
C VAL A 167 -10.69 -13.04 4.23
N TYR A 168 -9.82 -13.82 4.83
CA TYR A 168 -10.15 -14.78 5.86
C TYR A 168 -9.72 -14.20 7.20
N ALA A 169 -10.70 -13.82 8.01
CA ALA A 169 -10.46 -13.14 9.27
C ALA A 169 -11.61 -13.40 10.24
N ASP A 170 -11.33 -13.21 11.51
CA ASP A 170 -12.39 -13.12 12.52
C ASP A 170 -13.19 -11.84 12.32
N GLU A 171 -14.51 -11.95 12.33
CA GLU A 171 -15.40 -10.82 12.11
C GLU A 171 -15.24 -9.71 13.16
N SER A 172 -14.80 -10.05 14.36
CA SER A 172 -14.56 -9.10 15.44
C SER A 172 -13.59 -7.97 15.08
N LEU A 173 -12.73 -8.16 14.06
CA LEU A 173 -11.85 -7.12 13.53
C LEU A 173 -12.62 -5.91 13.01
N PHE A 174 -13.85 -6.11 12.54
CA PHE A 174 -14.66 -5.10 11.86
C PHE A 174 -15.96 -4.77 12.57
N LEU A 175 -16.27 -5.44 13.69
CA LEU A 175 -17.49 -5.17 14.49
C LEU A 175 -17.39 -3.92 15.37
N ARG A 176 -16.20 -3.35 15.52
CA ARG A 176 -15.93 -2.14 16.31
C ARG A 176 -15.60 -0.96 15.42
N GLU A 177 -15.70 0.24 15.94
CA GLU A 177 -15.17 1.42 15.27
C GLU A 177 -13.65 1.28 15.15
N THR A 178 -13.16 1.33 13.92
CA THR A 178 -11.74 1.27 13.59
C THR A 178 -11.50 2.04 12.29
N GLU A 179 -10.33 2.64 12.15
CA GLU A 179 -9.85 3.11 10.86
C GLU A 179 -9.33 1.91 10.07
N VAL A 180 -9.80 1.75 8.83
CA VAL A 180 -9.33 0.68 7.94
C VAL A 180 -8.24 1.23 7.02
N VAL A 181 -7.03 0.69 7.14
CA VAL A 181 -5.89 1.08 6.31
C VAL A 181 -5.62 0.01 5.26
N LEU A 182 -5.74 0.37 3.98
CA LEU A 182 -5.51 -0.49 2.84
C LEU A 182 -4.10 -0.28 2.32
N VAL A 183 -3.25 -1.31 2.37
CA VAL A 183 -1.84 -1.25 1.96
C VAL A 183 -1.65 -1.99 0.65
N ASP A 184 -1.16 -1.26 -0.38
CA ASP A 184 -0.83 -1.81 -1.71
C ASP A 184 0.57 -1.38 -2.13
N ASP A 185 1.17 -2.03 -3.11
CA ASP A 185 2.47 -1.61 -3.66
C ASP A 185 2.32 -0.46 -4.66
N GLU A 186 1.31 -0.51 -5.52
CA GLU A 186 1.02 0.53 -6.50
C GLU A 186 -0.49 0.72 -6.70
N MET A 187 -0.95 1.96 -6.77
CA MET A 187 -2.32 2.29 -7.15
C MET A 187 -2.35 2.87 -8.57
N THR A 188 -3.15 2.28 -9.46
CA THR A 188 -3.30 2.75 -10.84
C THR A 188 -4.67 3.37 -11.11
N THR A 189 -5.74 2.63 -10.93
CA THR A 189 -7.11 3.13 -11.08
C THR A 189 -7.85 3.26 -9.76
N GLY A 190 -7.35 2.61 -8.72
CA GLY A 190 -7.99 2.51 -7.42
C GLY A 190 -9.28 1.67 -7.40
N LYS A 191 -9.57 0.89 -8.47
CA LYS A 191 -10.79 0.07 -8.54
C LYS A 191 -10.78 -1.04 -7.48
N THR A 192 -9.65 -1.69 -7.26
CA THR A 192 -9.48 -2.72 -6.21
C THR A 192 -9.83 -2.15 -4.84
N ASN A 193 -9.28 -0.96 -4.52
CA ASN A 193 -9.59 -0.27 -3.26
C ASN A 193 -11.08 0.09 -3.14
N ARG A 194 -11.70 0.60 -4.21
CA ARG A 194 -13.16 0.89 -4.19
C ARG A 194 -13.99 -0.37 -3.96
N ASN A 195 -13.60 -1.49 -4.56
CA ASN A 195 -14.34 -2.75 -4.42
C ASN A 195 -14.32 -3.27 -2.98
N ILE A 196 -13.15 -3.31 -2.34
CA ILE A 196 -13.07 -3.75 -0.94
C ILE A 196 -13.77 -2.77 0.02
N ILE A 197 -13.63 -1.46 -0.20
CA ILE A 197 -14.31 -0.44 0.63
C ILE A 197 -15.82 -0.62 0.57
N ARG A 198 -16.40 -0.79 -0.63
CA ARG A 198 -17.84 -1.03 -0.78
C ARG A 198 -18.29 -2.31 -0.10
N GLN A 199 -17.51 -3.39 -0.20
CA GLN A 199 -17.84 -4.66 0.44
C GLN A 199 -17.78 -4.54 1.98
N LEU A 200 -16.71 -3.93 2.50
CA LEU A 200 -16.57 -3.72 3.95
C LEU A 200 -17.66 -2.80 4.50
N HIS A 201 -17.85 -1.63 3.88
CA HIS A 201 -18.87 -0.68 4.34
C HIS A 201 -20.29 -1.22 4.15
N GLY A 202 -20.55 -1.97 3.06
CA GLY A 202 -21.85 -2.61 2.85
C GLY A 202 -22.20 -3.65 3.92
N LYS A 203 -21.20 -4.36 4.46
CA LYS A 203 -21.36 -5.32 5.54
C LYS A 203 -21.29 -4.66 6.94
N TYR A 204 -20.45 -3.63 7.09
CA TYR A 204 -20.17 -2.95 8.36
C TYR A 204 -20.34 -1.43 8.20
N THR A 205 -21.56 -0.95 8.23
CA THR A 205 -21.92 0.46 7.92
C THR A 205 -21.33 1.49 8.89
N HIS A 206 -20.88 1.06 10.07
CA HIS A 206 -20.18 1.90 11.03
C HIS A 206 -18.72 2.17 10.70
N LEU A 207 -18.11 1.42 9.75
CA LEU A 207 -16.77 1.72 9.28
C LEU A 207 -16.80 2.96 8.38
N LYS A 208 -16.38 4.09 8.91
CA LYS A 208 -16.49 5.40 8.25
C LYS A 208 -15.17 5.97 7.77
N THR A 209 -14.05 5.44 8.22
CA THR A 209 -12.72 5.98 7.89
C THR A 209 -11.86 4.92 7.22
N PHE A 210 -11.41 5.24 6.01
CA PHE A 210 -10.51 4.42 5.22
C PHE A 210 -9.27 5.23 4.84
N THR A 211 -8.10 4.62 4.87
CA THR A 211 -6.85 5.24 4.40
C THR A 211 -6.17 4.34 3.40
N LEU A 212 -5.73 4.91 2.29
CA LEU A 212 -5.03 4.19 1.24
C LEU A 212 -3.53 4.47 1.35
N VAL A 213 -2.73 3.43 1.46
CA VAL A 213 -1.28 3.50 1.58
C VAL A 213 -0.63 2.74 0.44
N SER A 214 0.26 3.38 -0.30
CA SER A 214 1.05 2.73 -1.35
C SER A 214 2.40 3.40 -1.55
N ILE A 215 3.35 2.68 -2.15
CA ILE A 215 4.63 3.25 -2.54
C ILE A 215 4.45 4.20 -3.72
N LEU A 216 3.59 3.82 -4.68
CA LEU A 216 3.33 4.58 -5.90
C LEU A 216 1.83 4.78 -6.10
N ASP A 217 1.43 6.04 -6.32
CA ASP A 217 0.05 6.39 -6.67
C ASP A 217 0.00 7.03 -8.06
N PHE A 218 -0.39 6.25 -9.05
CA PHE A 218 -0.56 6.66 -10.45
C PHE A 218 -2.01 6.94 -10.82
N ARG A 219 -2.89 7.11 -9.86
CA ARG A 219 -4.28 7.44 -10.15
C ARG A 219 -4.37 8.78 -10.88
N THR A 220 -5.09 8.78 -11.99
CA THR A 220 -5.42 10.01 -12.70
C THR A 220 -6.36 10.90 -11.86
N ALA A 221 -6.46 12.19 -12.20
CA ALA A 221 -7.43 13.08 -11.58
C ALA A 221 -8.87 12.53 -11.66
N GLN A 222 -9.23 11.91 -12.80
CA GLN A 222 -10.53 11.27 -12.96
C GLN A 222 -10.71 10.07 -12.01
N ALA A 223 -9.68 9.23 -11.84
CA ALA A 223 -9.75 8.08 -10.92
C ALA A 223 -9.87 8.54 -9.45
N ARG A 224 -9.20 9.63 -9.08
CA ARG A 224 -9.33 10.27 -7.76
C ARG A 224 -10.73 10.82 -7.56
N GLU A 225 -11.29 11.50 -8.56
CA GLU A 225 -12.65 12.07 -8.49
C GLU A 225 -13.70 10.96 -8.34
N ILE A 226 -13.58 9.83 -9.08
CA ILE A 226 -14.47 8.68 -8.91
C ILE A 226 -14.40 8.12 -7.48
N MET A 227 -13.22 8.10 -6.86
CA MET A 227 -13.04 7.68 -5.47
C MET A 227 -13.75 8.64 -4.51
N ASN A 228 -13.57 9.95 -4.71
CA ASN A 228 -14.18 10.99 -3.89
C ASN A 228 -15.71 10.98 -4.00
N GLN A 229 -16.25 10.77 -5.21
CA GLN A 229 -17.69 10.64 -5.42
C GLN A 229 -18.24 9.43 -4.69
N MET A 230 -17.59 8.27 -4.81
CA MET A 230 -17.98 7.09 -4.05
C MET A 230 -17.96 7.34 -2.54
N ALA A 231 -16.94 8.00 -2.02
CA ALA A 231 -16.84 8.31 -0.60
C ALA A 231 -18.02 9.18 -0.11
N LYS A 232 -18.41 10.18 -0.91
CA LYS A 232 -19.59 11.02 -0.63
C LYS A 232 -20.89 10.21 -0.71
N GLU A 233 -21.06 9.36 -1.74
CA GLU A 233 -22.27 8.55 -1.95
C GLU A 233 -22.58 7.62 -0.77
N ILE A 234 -21.54 7.02 -0.16
CA ILE A 234 -21.72 6.08 0.95
C ILE A 234 -21.36 6.66 2.31
N ASP A 235 -21.16 7.97 2.39
CA ASP A 235 -20.88 8.74 3.63
C ASP A 235 -19.69 8.18 4.42
N ILE A 236 -18.50 8.15 3.77
CA ILE A 236 -17.22 7.77 4.36
C ILE A 236 -16.15 8.82 4.10
N THR A 237 -15.04 8.73 4.82
CA THR A 237 -13.80 9.49 4.59
C THR A 237 -12.71 8.57 4.03
N ILE A 238 -11.99 9.04 3.01
CA ILE A 238 -10.83 8.34 2.43
C ILE A 238 -9.64 9.30 2.42
#